data_6fab184114bb1ff1e9459a310497a14a
#
_entry.id   6fab184114bb1ff1e9459a310497a14a
#
_cell.length_a   1.000
_cell.length_b   1.000
_cell.length_c   1.000
_cell.angle_alpha   90.00
_cell.angle_beta   90.00
_cell.angle_gamma   90.00
#
_symmetry.space_group_name_H-M   'P 1'
#
loop_
_entity.id
_entity.type
_entity.pdbx_description
1 polymer ?
#
loop_
_entity_poly.entity_id
_entity_poly.type
_entity_poly.pdbx_seq_one_letter_code
_entity_poly.pdbx_strand_id
1 'polypeptide(L)'
;MRIRLSLLLKTMVIGVALVCSIAAQDKKKPDWKDPAEYDLYKPITQTQDPKVWLDTLDKWTKQYPQSELADIRRQLYLETYRQLGRTREAFNAAVDVLRDNPNNLFALSTIVGSIYQLSPAGPADLDIAERATTTILANLDGIYAKENRPTEMSDAEAAKAKPEMRVFAQKTAGWIDWTRKDFARAEVEFAKAIALDPKQGQVSYWLGDAMLEQNKTNPEKQPVALYYFARAASYDGPNSLPASDRKNLTQYLNTAYLKYHGSDEGLSQLVASARSSAAPPSGFQIKSAAQIEKERIEAEQMFDKTHPERALWKDLKAALTAPEGDTYFETNMKDALVPRLKGKLVAAAPASKPKELVLAIENSAGDVTLKLDGALPGKMEPGGEIEFEGIAKSFTKDPFMVTFETDKAKLIGWTGKNESQKKNSSSKKTILPE
;
A
#
# COMPACT_ATOMS: atom_id res chain seq x y z
N MET A 1 -8.46 6.23 -12.86
CA MET A 1 -9.01 7.49 -12.28
C MET A 1 -7.89 8.11 -11.45
N ARG A 2 -7.17 9.09 -12.01
CA ARG A 2 -6.09 9.78 -11.29
C ARG A 2 -6.73 10.65 -10.22
N ILE A 3 -6.39 10.39 -8.97
CA ILE A 3 -6.73 11.32 -7.89
C ILE A 3 -5.91 12.58 -8.16
N ARG A 4 -6.59 13.66 -8.60
CA ARG A 4 -5.98 15.00 -8.55
C ARG A 4 -5.97 15.41 -7.07
N LEU A 5 -4.96 14.94 -6.34
CA LEU A 5 -4.65 15.54 -5.05
C LEU A 5 -4.27 16.99 -5.34
N SER A 6 -4.93 17.91 -4.65
CA SER A 6 -4.55 19.30 -4.70
C SER A 6 -3.10 19.38 -4.20
N LEU A 7 -2.18 19.71 -5.12
CA LEU A 7 -0.76 19.90 -4.82
C LEU A 7 -0.60 21.21 -4.03
N LEU A 8 -1.26 21.32 -2.88
CA LEU A 8 -0.93 22.30 -1.87
C LEU A 8 0.32 21.78 -1.15
N LEU A 9 1.44 21.85 -1.87
CA LEU A 9 2.74 21.86 -1.23
C LEU A 9 2.70 23.05 -0.27
N LYS A 10 2.41 22.78 1.01
CA LYS A 10 2.99 23.63 2.04
C LYS A 10 4.49 23.43 1.84
N THR A 11 5.07 24.30 1.00
CA THR A 11 6.50 24.52 1.03
C THR A 11 6.83 24.57 2.50
N MET A 12 7.60 23.58 2.96
CA MET A 12 8.43 23.77 4.11
C MET A 12 9.32 24.93 3.68
N VAL A 13 8.81 26.15 3.85
CA VAL A 13 9.65 27.29 4.07
C VAL A 13 10.47 26.78 5.23
N ILE A 14 11.69 26.32 4.96
CA ILE A 14 12.74 26.40 5.97
C ILE A 14 12.65 27.87 6.34
N GLY A 15 11.89 28.12 7.39
CA GLY A 15 11.74 29.43 7.98
C GLY A 15 13.03 29.78 8.71
N VAL A 16 14.10 29.78 7.95
CA VAL A 16 15.15 30.71 8.19
C VAL A 16 14.48 32.01 7.80
N ALA A 17 13.87 32.68 8.78
CA ALA A 17 13.67 34.13 8.70
C ALA A 17 15.09 34.68 8.57
N LEU A 18 15.64 34.53 7.37
CA LEU A 18 16.81 35.29 6.96
C LEU A 18 16.33 36.74 6.85
N VAL A 19 16.29 37.39 7.99
CA VAL A 19 16.53 38.84 7.98
C VAL A 19 17.99 38.94 7.51
N CYS A 20 18.19 38.86 6.18
CA CYS A 20 19.50 39.06 5.60
C CYS A 20 19.94 40.48 5.91
N SER A 21 20.67 40.62 6.99
CA SER A 21 21.70 41.65 7.02
C SER A 21 22.77 41.21 6.02
N ILE A 22 22.55 41.49 4.71
CA ILE A 22 23.59 41.29 3.66
C ILE A 22 24.83 42.14 3.99
N ALA A 23 24.76 42.96 5.04
CA ALA A 23 25.85 43.78 5.56
C ALA A 23 26.97 43.01 6.27
N ALA A 24 26.87 41.68 6.45
CA ALA A 24 27.81 40.94 7.29
C ALA A 24 28.37 39.65 6.69
N GLN A 25 28.54 39.54 5.38
CA GLN A 25 29.60 38.71 4.90
C GLN A 25 30.92 39.42 5.19
N ASP A 26 31.80 38.81 5.99
CA ASP A 26 33.21 39.18 6.15
C ASP A 26 34.05 38.92 4.88
N LYS A 27 33.46 38.99 3.70
CA LYS A 27 34.12 39.44 2.49
C LYS A 27 34.36 40.92 2.72
N LYS A 28 35.62 41.37 2.75
CA LYS A 28 36.03 42.78 2.73
C LYS A 28 34.90 43.64 2.25
N LYS A 29 34.47 44.67 3.06
CA LYS A 29 33.45 45.65 2.60
C LYS A 29 33.72 45.91 1.14
N PRO A 30 32.72 45.82 0.24
CA PRO A 30 32.95 46.04 -1.18
C PRO A 30 33.76 47.29 -1.34
N ASP A 31 34.92 47.19 -1.95
CA ASP A 31 35.76 48.36 -2.20
C ASP A 31 35.09 49.14 -3.30
N TRP A 32 34.19 50.03 -2.90
CA TRP A 32 33.44 50.92 -3.82
C TRP A 32 34.43 51.86 -4.49
N LYS A 33 34.95 51.47 -5.62
CA LYS A 33 35.86 52.31 -6.43
C LYS A 33 35.18 53.54 -6.99
N ASP A 34 33.86 53.46 -7.21
CA ASP A 34 33.03 54.53 -7.68
C ASP A 34 31.98 54.92 -6.63
N PRO A 35 32.09 56.14 -6.03
CA PRO A 35 31.09 56.64 -5.08
C PRO A 35 29.66 56.73 -5.67
N ALA A 36 29.53 57.00 -6.97
CA ALA A 36 28.22 57.05 -7.61
C ALA A 36 27.55 55.67 -7.72
N GLU A 37 28.34 54.61 -7.86
CA GLU A 37 27.81 53.22 -7.81
C GLU A 37 27.35 52.88 -6.39
N TYR A 38 28.10 53.30 -5.36
CA TYR A 38 27.67 53.14 -3.96
C TYR A 38 26.36 53.86 -3.67
N ASP A 39 26.14 55.05 -4.20
CA ASP A 39 24.89 55.80 -4.00
C ASP A 39 23.69 55.06 -4.59
N LEU A 40 23.85 54.23 -5.61
CA LEU A 40 22.81 53.34 -6.12
C LEU A 40 22.52 52.15 -5.18
N TYR A 41 23.52 51.63 -4.48
CA TYR A 41 23.34 50.55 -3.51
C TYR A 41 22.72 51.02 -2.19
N LYS A 42 23.01 52.26 -1.77
CA LYS A 42 22.62 52.81 -0.48
C LYS A 42 21.13 52.70 -0.16
N PRO A 43 20.15 52.92 -1.06
CA PRO A 43 18.75 52.75 -0.78
C PRO A 43 18.38 51.31 -0.33
N ILE A 44 19.10 50.31 -0.83
CA ILE A 44 18.87 48.90 -0.44
C ILE A 44 19.20 48.66 1.05
N THR A 45 20.22 49.37 1.57
CA THR A 45 20.60 49.27 2.98
C THR A 45 19.69 50.07 3.92
N GLN A 46 18.88 51.00 3.38
CA GLN A 46 18.04 51.92 4.14
C GLN A 46 16.58 51.50 4.26
N THR A 47 16.15 50.50 3.51
CA THR A 47 14.77 50.02 3.53
C THR A 47 14.71 48.48 3.45
N GLN A 48 13.61 47.94 3.93
CA GLN A 48 13.26 46.52 3.80
C GLN A 48 12.19 46.27 2.70
N ASP A 49 11.81 47.31 1.95
CA ASP A 49 10.81 47.19 0.89
C ASP A 49 11.42 46.58 -0.37
N PRO A 50 11.02 45.32 -0.73
CA PRO A 50 11.58 44.64 -1.88
C PRO A 50 11.22 45.29 -3.22
N LYS A 51 10.20 46.15 -3.28
CA LYS A 51 9.88 46.94 -4.48
C LYS A 51 10.91 48.02 -4.70
N VAL A 52 11.32 48.74 -3.65
CA VAL A 52 12.38 49.74 -3.70
C VAL A 52 13.71 49.08 -4.06
N TRP A 53 13.96 47.88 -3.53
CA TRP A 53 15.15 47.07 -3.90
C TRP A 53 15.15 46.77 -5.39
N LEU A 54 14.04 46.31 -5.95
CA LEU A 54 13.96 45.96 -7.37
C LEU A 54 14.22 47.18 -8.27
N ASP A 55 13.54 48.29 -8.01
CA ASP A 55 13.73 49.51 -8.75
C ASP A 55 15.19 50.03 -8.69
N THR A 56 15.82 49.88 -7.54
CA THR A 56 17.22 50.24 -7.32
C THR A 56 18.19 49.33 -8.08
N LEU A 57 17.94 48.00 -8.03
CA LEU A 57 18.74 47.00 -8.74
C LEU A 57 18.65 47.19 -10.26
N ASP A 58 17.47 47.51 -10.77
CA ASP A 58 17.26 47.77 -12.21
C ASP A 58 18.02 49.01 -12.65
N LYS A 59 17.99 50.09 -11.86
CA LYS A 59 18.79 51.30 -12.11
C LYS A 59 20.28 51.00 -12.07
N TRP A 60 20.74 50.25 -11.05
CA TRP A 60 22.13 49.85 -10.90
C TRP A 60 22.59 49.02 -12.10
N THR A 61 21.81 48.04 -12.52
CA THR A 61 22.12 47.16 -13.68
C THR A 61 22.24 47.98 -14.98
N LYS A 62 21.34 48.95 -15.17
CA LYS A 62 21.34 49.83 -16.36
C LYS A 62 22.54 50.76 -16.41
N GLN A 63 22.95 51.31 -15.27
CA GLN A 63 24.04 52.31 -15.21
C GLN A 63 25.42 51.61 -15.15
N TYR A 64 25.52 50.45 -14.51
CA TYR A 64 26.76 49.71 -14.32
C TYR A 64 26.61 48.23 -14.80
N PRO A 65 26.42 48.03 -16.10
CA PRO A 65 26.20 46.65 -16.62
C PRO A 65 27.41 45.72 -16.40
N GLN A 66 28.63 46.28 -16.35
CA GLN A 66 29.90 45.59 -16.14
C GLN A 66 30.48 45.82 -14.73
N SER A 67 29.62 45.98 -13.72
CA SER A 67 30.05 46.19 -12.35
C SER A 67 30.92 45.05 -11.84
N GLU A 68 32.00 45.36 -11.12
CA GLU A 68 32.80 44.37 -10.38
C GLU A 68 32.00 43.74 -9.22
N LEU A 69 30.86 44.34 -8.84
CA LEU A 69 29.94 43.88 -7.80
C LEU A 69 28.72 43.17 -8.38
N ALA A 70 28.84 42.67 -9.59
CA ALA A 70 27.74 41.98 -10.27
C ALA A 70 27.29 40.68 -9.55
N ASP A 71 28.20 40.02 -8.84
CA ASP A 71 27.92 38.86 -8.02
C ASP A 71 26.99 39.23 -6.82
N ILE A 72 27.28 40.31 -6.11
CA ILE A 72 26.44 40.87 -5.04
C ILE A 72 25.08 41.23 -5.59
N ARG A 73 25.05 41.94 -6.73
CA ARG A 73 23.80 42.34 -7.36
C ARG A 73 22.92 41.16 -7.74
N ARG A 74 23.47 40.05 -8.27
CA ARG A 74 22.73 38.83 -8.55
C ARG A 74 22.11 38.20 -7.28
N GLN A 75 22.85 38.18 -6.17
CA GLN A 75 22.33 37.69 -4.89
C GLN A 75 21.18 38.58 -4.38
N LEU A 76 21.29 39.89 -4.52
CA LEU A 76 20.22 40.84 -4.16
C LEU A 76 18.96 40.66 -5.02
N TYR A 77 19.10 40.46 -6.33
CA TYR A 77 17.96 40.14 -7.18
C TYR A 77 17.27 38.82 -6.73
N LEU A 78 18.04 37.78 -6.44
CA LEU A 78 17.51 36.51 -5.96
C LEU A 78 16.66 36.72 -4.69
N GLU A 79 17.19 37.42 -3.70
CA GLU A 79 16.50 37.72 -2.45
C GLU A 79 15.24 38.59 -2.70
N THR A 80 15.37 39.65 -3.52
CA THR A 80 14.26 40.54 -3.86
C THR A 80 13.11 39.80 -4.52
N TYR A 81 13.38 38.93 -5.51
CA TYR A 81 12.34 38.17 -6.18
C TYR A 81 11.68 37.13 -5.25
N ARG A 82 12.44 36.53 -4.31
CA ARG A 82 11.86 35.65 -3.30
C ARG A 82 10.91 36.39 -2.36
N GLN A 83 11.31 37.58 -1.87
CA GLN A 83 10.45 38.39 -0.99
C GLN A 83 9.19 38.88 -1.72
N LEU A 84 9.27 39.18 -3.01
CA LEU A 84 8.14 39.53 -3.85
C LEU A 84 7.26 38.34 -4.26
N GLY A 85 7.64 37.09 -3.92
CA GLY A 85 6.93 35.91 -4.36
C GLY A 85 6.98 35.63 -5.87
N ARG A 86 7.94 36.24 -6.57
CA ARG A 86 8.15 36.11 -8.02
C ARG A 86 8.94 34.83 -8.31
N THR A 87 8.26 33.66 -8.25
CA THR A 87 8.89 32.34 -8.26
C THR A 87 9.76 32.10 -9.50
N ARG A 88 9.29 32.45 -10.70
CA ARG A 88 10.06 32.26 -11.95
C ARG A 88 11.32 33.08 -11.98
N GLU A 89 11.23 34.34 -11.61
CA GLU A 89 12.37 35.23 -11.57
C GLU A 89 13.35 34.86 -10.47
N ALA A 90 12.88 34.43 -9.31
CA ALA A 90 13.73 33.91 -8.25
C ALA A 90 14.49 32.65 -8.69
N PHE A 91 13.83 31.72 -9.40
CA PHE A 91 14.47 30.55 -9.98
C PHE A 91 15.58 30.93 -10.96
N ASN A 92 15.31 31.84 -11.88
CA ASN A 92 16.30 32.30 -12.86
C ASN A 92 17.47 33.04 -12.19
N ALA A 93 17.20 33.93 -11.22
CA ALA A 93 18.24 34.61 -10.47
C ALA A 93 19.11 33.65 -9.66
N ALA A 94 18.53 32.56 -9.12
CA ALA A 94 19.29 31.52 -8.46
C ALA A 94 20.26 30.81 -9.42
N VAL A 95 19.83 30.52 -10.65
CA VAL A 95 20.70 29.97 -11.70
C VAL A 95 21.89 30.92 -11.98
N ASP A 96 21.62 32.24 -12.05
CA ASP A 96 22.68 33.21 -12.28
C ASP A 96 23.68 33.30 -11.11
N VAL A 97 23.22 33.18 -9.86
CA VAL A 97 24.08 33.09 -8.67
C VAL A 97 24.98 31.85 -8.71
N LEU A 98 24.44 30.70 -9.15
CA LEU A 98 25.22 29.46 -9.22
C LEU A 98 26.32 29.45 -10.27
N ARG A 99 26.31 30.37 -11.24
CA ARG A 99 27.43 30.56 -12.20
C ARG A 99 28.70 31.03 -11.49
N ASP A 100 28.55 31.89 -10.48
CA ASP A 100 29.68 32.45 -9.73
C ASP A 100 30.06 31.54 -8.53
N ASN A 101 29.06 30.99 -7.85
CA ASN A 101 29.23 30.11 -6.71
C ASN A 101 28.32 28.88 -6.81
N PRO A 102 28.79 27.75 -7.40
CA PRO A 102 28.02 26.53 -7.54
C PRO A 102 27.52 25.91 -6.23
N ASN A 103 28.16 26.26 -5.11
CA ASN A 103 27.81 25.76 -3.77
C ASN A 103 26.98 26.75 -2.94
N ASN A 104 26.47 27.82 -3.54
CA ASN A 104 25.66 28.78 -2.82
C ASN A 104 24.38 28.13 -2.29
N LEU A 105 24.31 27.96 -0.95
CA LEU A 105 23.20 27.28 -0.26
C LEU A 105 21.86 27.92 -0.60
N PHE A 106 21.81 29.25 -0.63
CA PHE A 106 20.57 30.00 -0.85
C PHE A 106 20.02 29.83 -2.27
N ALA A 107 20.89 29.86 -3.27
CA ALA A 107 20.52 29.62 -4.66
C ALA A 107 20.08 28.17 -4.90
N LEU A 108 20.84 27.18 -4.40
CA LEU A 108 20.51 25.78 -4.51
C LEU A 108 19.15 25.47 -3.84
N SER A 109 18.94 25.97 -2.62
CA SER A 109 17.66 25.77 -1.92
C SER A 109 16.49 26.45 -2.62
N THR A 110 16.71 27.59 -3.25
CA THR A 110 15.68 28.28 -4.04
C THR A 110 15.28 27.46 -5.27
N ILE A 111 16.21 26.93 -6.04
CA ILE A 111 15.91 26.09 -7.21
C ILE A 111 15.10 24.85 -6.77
N VAL A 112 15.60 24.11 -5.78
CA VAL A 112 14.97 22.87 -5.30
C VAL A 112 13.59 23.15 -4.68
N GLY A 113 13.40 24.30 -4.04
CA GLY A 113 12.11 24.70 -3.46
C GLY A 113 11.09 25.22 -4.47
N SER A 114 11.55 25.99 -5.47
CA SER A 114 10.66 26.63 -6.44
C SER A 114 10.20 25.71 -7.57
N ILE A 115 10.93 24.63 -7.89
CA ILE A 115 10.59 23.74 -9.03
C ILE A 115 9.16 23.20 -8.95
N TYR A 116 8.66 22.93 -7.76
CA TYR A 116 7.29 22.46 -7.52
C TYR A 116 6.21 23.49 -7.85
N GLN A 117 6.57 24.78 -7.84
CA GLN A 117 5.64 25.91 -8.05
C GLN A 117 5.70 26.47 -9.47
N LEU A 118 6.71 26.08 -10.25
CA LEU A 118 6.79 26.45 -11.65
C LEU A 118 5.70 25.71 -12.44
N SER A 119 4.77 26.47 -13.01
CA SER A 119 3.66 25.88 -13.77
C SER A 119 3.51 26.60 -15.12
N PRO A 120 3.76 25.90 -16.24
CA PRO A 120 4.40 24.57 -16.29
C PRO A 120 5.92 24.64 -16.05
N ALA A 121 6.49 23.65 -15.35
CA ALA A 121 7.93 23.42 -15.36
C ALA A 121 8.31 22.79 -16.71
N GLY A 122 9.19 23.43 -17.45
CA GLY A 122 9.69 22.87 -18.70
C GLY A 122 10.81 21.85 -18.49
N PRO A 123 11.18 21.08 -19.53
CA PRO A 123 12.31 20.13 -19.46
C PRO A 123 13.61 20.79 -18.96
N ALA A 124 13.92 22.00 -19.42
CA ALA A 124 15.12 22.74 -18.99
C ALA A 124 15.08 23.10 -17.49
N ASP A 125 13.90 23.42 -16.93
CA ASP A 125 13.75 23.68 -15.51
C ASP A 125 14.02 22.42 -14.68
N LEU A 126 13.53 21.27 -15.15
CA LEU A 126 13.76 19.97 -14.50
C LEU A 126 15.26 19.59 -14.54
N ASP A 127 15.95 19.87 -15.68
CA ASP A 127 17.39 19.61 -15.80
C ASP A 127 18.22 20.51 -14.86
N ILE A 128 17.80 21.77 -14.67
CA ILE A 128 18.42 22.69 -13.71
C ILE A 128 18.20 22.18 -12.28
N ALA A 129 16.98 21.78 -11.94
CA ALA A 129 16.66 21.29 -10.62
C ALA A 129 17.35 19.94 -10.33
N GLU A 130 17.52 19.06 -11.32
CA GLU A 130 18.28 17.81 -11.18
C GLU A 130 19.75 18.09 -10.88
N ARG A 131 20.39 19.05 -11.59
CA ARG A 131 21.76 19.44 -11.26
C ARG A 131 21.87 20.02 -9.86
N ALA A 132 20.94 20.85 -9.43
CA ALA A 132 20.92 21.41 -8.09
C ALA A 132 20.76 20.31 -7.02
N THR A 133 19.84 19.37 -7.20
CA THR A 133 19.67 18.22 -6.27
C THR A 133 20.91 17.34 -6.22
N THR A 134 21.52 17.06 -7.37
CA THR A 134 22.76 16.27 -7.46
C THR A 134 23.90 16.97 -6.72
N THR A 135 24.07 18.28 -6.91
CA THR A 135 25.08 19.07 -6.20
C THR A 135 24.86 19.02 -4.68
N ILE A 136 23.62 19.19 -4.23
CA ILE A 136 23.29 19.12 -2.80
C ILE A 136 23.62 17.74 -2.23
N LEU A 137 23.17 16.67 -2.88
CA LEU A 137 23.37 15.30 -2.40
C LEU A 137 24.85 14.88 -2.36
N ALA A 138 25.65 15.40 -3.30
CA ALA A 138 27.07 15.09 -3.41
C ALA A 138 27.95 15.91 -2.45
N ASN A 139 27.58 17.15 -2.13
CA ASN A 139 28.48 18.10 -1.47
C ASN A 139 27.83 18.92 -0.32
N LEU A 140 27.06 18.29 0.55
CA LEU A 140 26.42 18.99 1.67
C LEU A 140 27.41 19.72 2.59
N ASP A 141 28.59 19.15 2.82
CA ASP A 141 29.58 19.79 3.68
C ASP A 141 30.14 21.07 3.06
N GLY A 142 30.45 21.06 1.78
CA GLY A 142 30.90 22.25 1.07
C GLY A 142 29.81 23.32 0.96
N ILE A 143 28.54 22.91 0.72
CA ILE A 143 27.42 23.85 0.65
C ILE A 143 27.17 24.56 1.98
N TYR A 144 27.33 23.85 3.10
CA TYR A 144 27.17 24.39 4.44
C TYR A 144 28.50 24.93 5.05
N ALA A 145 29.57 25.00 4.28
CA ALA A 145 30.80 25.68 4.70
C ALA A 145 30.54 27.18 4.92
N LYS A 146 31.30 27.81 5.79
CA LYS A 146 31.09 29.21 6.21
C LYS A 146 31.02 30.21 5.05
N GLU A 147 31.80 29.96 4.02
CA GLU A 147 31.85 30.76 2.82
C GLU A 147 30.63 30.64 1.88
N ASN A 148 29.82 29.60 2.02
CA ASN A 148 28.70 29.27 1.14
C ASN A 148 27.33 29.42 1.81
N ARG A 149 27.30 29.56 3.14
CA ARG A 149 26.08 29.72 3.93
C ARG A 149 25.90 31.15 4.44
N PRO A 150 24.69 31.55 4.87
CA PRO A 150 24.48 32.83 5.52
C PRO A 150 25.41 33.03 6.72
N THR A 151 25.96 34.22 6.88
CA THR A 151 26.93 34.52 7.95
C THR A 151 26.32 34.35 9.34
N GLU A 152 25.02 34.59 9.48
CA GLU A 152 24.25 34.48 10.71
C GLU A 152 24.01 33.02 11.12
N MET A 153 24.15 32.05 10.18
CA MET A 153 23.95 30.64 10.45
C MET A 153 25.12 30.06 11.21
N SER A 154 24.91 29.71 12.47
CA SER A 154 25.89 29.05 13.33
C SER A 154 26.22 27.63 12.83
N ASP A 155 27.35 27.09 13.29
CA ASP A 155 27.75 25.72 13.00
C ASP A 155 26.72 24.69 13.51
N ALA A 156 26.06 24.97 14.65
CA ALA A 156 25.03 24.13 15.21
C ALA A 156 23.74 24.12 14.33
N GLU A 157 23.33 25.26 13.84
CA GLU A 157 22.20 25.37 12.90
C GLU A 157 22.49 24.68 11.57
N ALA A 158 23.70 24.85 11.04
CA ALA A 158 24.16 24.18 9.83
C ALA A 158 24.14 22.64 10.01
N ALA A 159 24.65 22.14 11.16
CA ALA A 159 24.64 20.71 11.46
C ALA A 159 23.21 20.13 11.53
N LYS A 160 22.26 20.90 12.07
CA LYS A 160 20.84 20.53 12.13
C LYS A 160 20.18 20.59 10.75
N ALA A 161 20.46 21.58 9.94
CA ALA A 161 19.83 21.80 8.64
C ALA A 161 20.31 20.83 7.55
N LYS A 162 21.56 20.32 7.63
CA LYS A 162 22.14 19.38 6.65
C LYS A 162 21.27 18.14 6.40
N PRO A 163 20.86 17.36 7.42
CA PRO A 163 20.02 16.18 7.20
C PRO A 163 18.65 16.55 6.61
N GLU A 164 18.05 17.68 7.00
CA GLU A 164 16.78 18.15 6.46
C GLU A 164 16.93 18.50 4.96
N MET A 165 18.03 19.19 4.60
CA MET A 165 18.34 19.52 3.20
C MET A 165 18.59 18.25 2.38
N ARG A 166 19.25 17.23 2.93
CA ARG A 166 19.45 15.94 2.27
C ARG A 166 18.11 15.28 1.93
N VAL A 167 17.19 15.20 2.89
CA VAL A 167 15.83 14.66 2.67
C VAL A 167 15.09 15.49 1.61
N PHE A 168 15.21 16.82 1.69
CA PHE A 168 14.56 17.72 0.75
C PHE A 168 15.07 17.54 -0.68
N ALA A 169 16.37 17.50 -0.88
CA ALA A 169 16.96 17.23 -2.18
C ALA A 169 16.59 15.83 -2.70
N GLN A 170 16.63 14.83 -1.82
CA GLN A 170 16.32 13.44 -2.19
C GLN A 170 14.89 13.27 -2.68
N LYS A 171 13.90 13.83 -1.96
CA LYS A 171 12.49 13.78 -2.41
C LYS A 171 12.27 14.60 -3.69
N THR A 172 13.03 15.69 -3.89
CA THR A 172 12.93 16.50 -5.12
C THR A 172 13.49 15.76 -6.33
N ALA A 173 14.59 15.01 -6.17
CA ALA A 173 15.11 14.15 -7.23
C ALA A 173 14.04 13.12 -7.67
N GLY A 174 13.41 12.44 -6.70
CA GLY A 174 12.31 11.51 -7.00
C GLY A 174 11.13 12.19 -7.70
N TRP A 175 10.77 13.42 -7.29
CA TRP A 175 9.68 14.16 -7.92
C TRP A 175 10.02 14.58 -9.36
N ILE A 176 11.26 14.94 -9.65
CA ILE A 176 11.73 15.24 -11.01
C ILE A 176 11.59 14.01 -11.90
N ASP A 177 12.08 12.84 -11.44
CA ASP A 177 11.96 11.59 -12.18
C ASP A 177 10.50 11.18 -12.37
N TRP A 178 9.67 11.32 -11.35
CA TRP A 178 8.22 11.08 -11.43
C TRP A 178 7.54 12.00 -12.45
N THR A 179 7.92 13.28 -12.50
CA THR A 179 7.39 14.26 -13.47
C THR A 179 7.79 13.92 -14.91
N ARG A 180 9.00 13.38 -15.08
CA ARG A 180 9.49 12.84 -16.38
C ARG A 180 8.89 11.49 -16.73
N LYS A 181 8.10 10.89 -15.83
CA LYS A 181 7.54 9.54 -15.92
C LYS A 181 8.59 8.41 -15.90
N ASP A 182 9.78 8.69 -15.39
CA ASP A 182 10.76 7.66 -15.05
C ASP A 182 10.43 7.10 -13.66
N PHE A 183 9.37 6.29 -13.62
CA PHE A 183 8.83 5.77 -12.36
C PHE A 183 9.77 4.82 -11.65
N ALA A 184 10.66 4.15 -12.40
CA ALA A 184 11.65 3.25 -11.81
C ALA A 184 12.72 4.03 -11.02
N ARG A 185 13.23 5.12 -11.57
CA ARG A 185 14.15 6.02 -10.86
C ARG A 185 13.45 6.74 -9.72
N ALA A 186 12.24 7.26 -9.95
CA ALA A 186 11.45 7.94 -8.93
C ALA A 186 11.23 7.05 -7.69
N GLU A 187 10.91 5.78 -7.88
CA GLU A 187 10.76 4.79 -6.80
C GLU A 187 12.04 4.70 -5.95
N VAL A 188 13.20 4.59 -6.58
CA VAL A 188 14.49 4.51 -5.88
C VAL A 188 14.75 5.77 -5.05
N GLU A 189 14.54 6.95 -5.63
CA GLU A 189 14.82 8.21 -4.97
C GLU A 189 13.82 8.50 -3.83
N PHE A 190 12.53 8.16 -4.00
CA PHE A 190 11.54 8.27 -2.92
C PHE A 190 11.79 7.27 -1.79
N ALA A 191 12.21 6.05 -2.10
CA ALA A 191 12.56 5.06 -1.08
C ALA A 191 13.76 5.54 -0.23
N LYS A 192 14.78 6.13 -0.86
CA LYS A 192 15.91 6.77 -0.15
C LYS A 192 15.43 7.92 0.75
N ALA A 193 14.50 8.76 0.27
CA ALA A 193 13.96 9.87 1.07
C ALA A 193 13.21 9.38 2.31
N ILE A 194 12.42 8.30 2.20
CA ILE A 194 11.74 7.66 3.34
C ILE A 194 12.74 7.01 4.30
N ALA A 195 13.81 6.40 3.79
CA ALA A 195 14.86 5.82 4.63
C ALA A 195 15.62 6.88 5.43
N LEU A 196 15.82 8.07 4.86
CA LEU A 196 16.44 9.21 5.54
C LEU A 196 15.52 9.84 6.59
N ASP A 197 14.24 9.97 6.29
CA ASP A 197 13.21 10.47 7.21
C ASP A 197 11.89 9.72 7.03
N PRO A 198 11.54 8.82 7.96
CA PRO A 198 10.30 8.06 7.93
C PRO A 198 9.02 8.91 8.08
N LYS A 199 9.15 10.18 8.43
CA LYS A 199 8.04 11.11 8.67
C LYS A 199 7.61 11.84 7.39
N GLN A 200 7.60 11.15 6.25
CA GLN A 200 7.33 11.72 4.93
C GLN A 200 6.05 11.11 4.31
N GLY A 201 4.86 11.55 4.81
CA GLY A 201 3.57 11.06 4.30
C GLY A 201 3.33 11.38 2.82
N GLN A 202 3.71 12.58 2.38
CA GLN A 202 3.62 12.97 0.97
C GLN A 202 4.51 12.10 0.07
N VAL A 203 5.72 11.78 0.51
CA VAL A 203 6.66 10.94 -0.25
C VAL A 203 6.13 9.50 -0.32
N SER A 204 5.48 9.02 0.74
CA SER A 204 4.82 7.71 0.72
C SER A 204 3.74 7.64 -0.38
N TYR A 205 2.95 8.71 -0.56
CA TYR A 205 1.99 8.78 -1.66
C TYR A 205 2.68 8.69 -3.03
N TRP A 206 3.71 9.50 -3.27
CA TRP A 206 4.44 9.51 -4.55
C TRP A 206 5.13 8.18 -4.83
N LEU A 207 5.69 7.53 -3.79
CA LEU A 207 6.31 6.21 -3.92
C LEU A 207 5.27 5.14 -4.31
N GLY A 208 4.11 5.14 -3.65
CA GLY A 208 3.01 4.24 -4.01
C GLY A 208 2.52 4.46 -5.44
N ASP A 209 2.40 5.73 -5.88
CA ASP A 209 2.00 6.09 -7.24
C ASP A 209 3.04 5.65 -8.28
N ALA A 210 4.33 5.90 -8.02
CA ALA A 210 5.43 5.46 -8.90
C ALA A 210 5.47 3.93 -9.06
N MET A 211 5.21 3.16 -8.00
CA MET A 211 5.11 1.71 -8.06
C MET A 211 3.87 1.26 -8.84
N LEU A 212 2.72 1.93 -8.63
CA LEU A 212 1.47 1.59 -9.30
C LEU A 212 1.56 1.83 -10.82
N GLU A 213 2.23 2.91 -11.26
CA GLU A 213 2.43 3.21 -12.67
C GLU A 213 3.31 2.14 -13.39
N GLN A 214 4.10 1.38 -12.64
CA GLN A 214 4.89 0.25 -13.14
C GLN A 214 4.14 -1.09 -13.14
N ASN A 215 2.91 -1.15 -12.61
CA ASN A 215 2.18 -2.40 -12.38
C ASN A 215 1.91 -3.21 -13.67
N LYS A 216 1.87 -2.59 -14.83
CA LYS A 216 1.68 -3.31 -16.11
C LYS A 216 2.82 -4.25 -16.45
N THR A 217 4.04 -3.88 -16.06
CA THR A 217 5.28 -4.66 -16.30
C THR A 217 5.75 -5.41 -15.06
N ASN A 218 5.38 -4.93 -13.87
CA ASN A 218 5.81 -5.47 -12.58
C ASN A 218 4.60 -5.57 -11.62
N PRO A 219 3.67 -6.53 -11.84
CA PRO A 219 2.45 -6.65 -11.04
C PRO A 219 2.70 -6.95 -9.55
N GLU A 220 3.87 -7.49 -9.22
CA GLU A 220 4.32 -7.75 -7.85
C GLU A 220 4.54 -6.46 -7.03
N LYS A 221 4.61 -5.29 -7.67
CA LYS A 221 4.71 -4.00 -6.98
C LYS A 221 3.37 -3.51 -6.43
N GLN A 222 2.25 -4.01 -6.93
CA GLN A 222 0.93 -3.52 -6.52
C GLN A 222 0.64 -3.70 -5.02
N PRO A 223 0.94 -4.83 -4.36
CA PRO A 223 0.79 -4.96 -2.91
C PRO A 223 1.59 -3.91 -2.13
N VAL A 224 2.82 -3.66 -2.56
CA VAL A 224 3.70 -2.67 -1.92
C VAL A 224 3.20 -1.25 -2.16
N ALA A 225 2.68 -0.93 -3.35
CA ALA A 225 2.02 0.35 -3.62
C ALA A 225 0.81 0.58 -2.71
N LEU A 226 -0.03 -0.44 -2.48
CA LEU A 226 -1.16 -0.37 -1.54
C LEU A 226 -0.70 -0.07 -0.11
N TYR A 227 0.44 -0.64 0.33
CA TYR A 227 1.03 -0.31 1.63
C TYR A 227 1.39 1.17 1.74
N TYR A 228 2.07 1.73 0.72
CA TYR A 228 2.46 3.14 0.74
C TYR A 228 1.26 4.09 0.62
N PHE A 229 0.21 3.72 -0.09
CA PHE A 229 -1.05 4.46 -0.05
C PHE A 229 -1.73 4.38 1.33
N ALA A 230 -1.71 3.22 1.99
CA ALA A 230 -2.20 3.07 3.35
C ALA A 230 -1.39 3.93 4.33
N ARG A 231 -0.06 3.99 4.17
CA ARG A 231 0.81 4.88 4.95
C ARG A 231 0.43 6.35 4.74
N ALA A 232 0.35 6.79 3.49
CA ALA A 232 0.02 8.18 3.16
C ALA A 232 -1.39 8.60 3.63
N ALA A 233 -2.35 7.67 3.60
CA ALA A 233 -3.72 7.91 4.06
C ALA A 233 -3.84 7.97 5.58
N SER A 234 -3.11 7.12 6.30
CA SER A 234 -3.28 6.93 7.76
C SER A 234 -2.28 7.72 8.62
N TYR A 235 -1.15 8.13 8.07
CA TYR A 235 -0.14 8.90 8.81
C TYR A 235 -0.56 10.37 8.95
N ASP A 236 -0.61 10.86 10.19
CA ASP A 236 -1.07 12.21 10.57
C ASP A 236 -0.01 13.07 11.27
N GLY A 237 1.24 12.61 11.29
CA GLY A 237 2.39 13.33 11.86
C GLY A 237 2.98 14.41 10.94
N PRO A 238 4.20 14.88 11.25
CA PRO A 238 4.91 15.86 10.41
C PRO A 238 5.01 15.42 8.94
N ASN A 239 4.90 16.36 8.00
CA ASN A 239 4.92 16.10 6.56
C ASN A 239 3.85 15.10 6.06
N SER A 240 2.75 14.94 6.80
CA SER A 240 1.58 14.19 6.33
C SER A 240 0.86 14.92 5.21
N LEU A 241 0.04 14.20 4.44
CA LEU A 241 -0.91 14.82 3.52
C LEU A 241 -1.94 15.68 4.29
N PRO A 242 -2.51 16.72 3.65
CA PRO A 242 -3.68 17.43 4.18
C PRO A 242 -4.80 16.45 4.55
N ALA A 243 -5.59 16.76 5.57
CA ALA A 243 -6.66 15.88 6.05
C ALA A 243 -7.69 15.52 4.96
N SER A 244 -8.03 16.47 4.08
CA SER A 244 -8.90 16.26 2.92
C SER A 244 -8.31 15.22 1.96
N ASP A 245 -7.01 15.31 1.69
CA ASP A 245 -6.32 14.42 0.76
C ASP A 245 -6.16 13.01 1.36
N ARG A 246 -5.89 12.92 2.67
CA ARG A 246 -5.90 11.63 3.38
C ARG A 246 -7.26 10.93 3.31
N LYS A 247 -8.36 11.69 3.47
CA LYS A 247 -9.72 11.16 3.33
C LYS A 247 -9.98 10.60 1.92
N ASN A 248 -9.63 11.38 0.90
CA ASN A 248 -9.79 10.96 -0.51
C ASN A 248 -8.94 9.71 -0.81
N LEU A 249 -7.71 9.69 -0.30
CA LEU A 249 -6.80 8.56 -0.49
C LEU A 249 -7.28 7.30 0.26
N THR A 250 -7.92 7.45 1.43
CA THR A 250 -8.56 6.34 2.13
C THR A 250 -9.66 5.70 1.29
N GLN A 251 -10.53 6.50 0.67
CA GLN A 251 -11.57 5.99 -0.22
C GLN A 251 -10.99 5.26 -1.44
N TYR A 252 -9.96 5.82 -2.03
CA TYR A 252 -9.23 5.17 -3.13
C TYR A 252 -8.61 3.85 -2.70
N LEU A 253 -7.91 3.84 -1.56
CA LEU A 253 -7.27 2.64 -0.99
C LEU A 253 -8.29 1.51 -0.81
N ASN A 254 -9.43 1.81 -0.20
CA ASN A 254 -10.49 0.82 0.02
C ASN A 254 -10.94 0.19 -1.31
N THR A 255 -11.20 1.03 -2.33
CA THR A 255 -11.61 0.56 -3.65
C THR A 255 -10.51 -0.25 -4.34
N ALA A 256 -9.27 0.22 -4.27
CA ALA A 256 -8.12 -0.44 -4.90
C ALA A 256 -7.80 -1.78 -4.22
N TYR A 257 -7.89 -1.83 -2.89
CA TYR A 257 -7.68 -3.05 -2.13
C TYR A 257 -8.74 -4.10 -2.45
N LEU A 258 -10.03 -3.74 -2.39
CA LEU A 258 -11.14 -4.63 -2.74
C LEU A 258 -10.99 -5.18 -4.17
N LYS A 259 -10.60 -4.34 -5.11
CA LYS A 259 -10.36 -4.77 -6.50
C LYS A 259 -9.19 -5.74 -6.63
N TYR A 260 -8.15 -5.59 -5.81
CA TYR A 260 -6.96 -6.44 -5.86
C TYR A 260 -7.14 -7.74 -5.09
N HIS A 261 -7.64 -7.66 -3.85
CA HIS A 261 -7.76 -8.79 -2.92
C HIS A 261 -9.08 -9.57 -3.06
N GLY A 262 -10.15 -8.90 -3.52
CA GLY A 262 -11.49 -9.49 -3.66
C GLY A 262 -12.39 -9.31 -2.44
N SER A 263 -11.84 -8.92 -1.28
CA SER A 263 -12.58 -8.63 -0.04
C SER A 263 -11.87 -7.55 0.76
N ASP A 264 -12.46 -7.10 1.87
CA ASP A 264 -11.83 -6.16 2.82
C ASP A 264 -11.04 -6.87 3.92
N GLU A 265 -10.91 -8.19 3.85
CA GLU A 265 -10.11 -8.97 4.79
C GLU A 265 -8.65 -8.49 4.77
N GLY A 266 -8.07 -8.24 5.95
CA GLY A 266 -6.70 -7.75 6.09
C GLY A 266 -6.51 -6.23 5.87
N LEU A 267 -7.50 -5.50 5.34
CA LEU A 267 -7.36 -4.06 5.06
C LEU A 267 -7.10 -3.23 6.33
N SER A 268 -7.81 -3.52 7.40
CA SER A 268 -7.61 -2.82 8.69
C SER A 268 -6.21 -3.06 9.27
N GLN A 269 -5.69 -4.29 9.15
CA GLN A 269 -4.34 -4.66 9.56
C GLN A 269 -3.28 -3.94 8.71
N LEU A 270 -3.50 -3.87 7.38
CA LEU A 270 -2.66 -3.11 6.47
C LEU A 270 -2.56 -1.65 6.91
N VAL A 271 -3.71 -0.99 7.16
CA VAL A 271 -3.76 0.43 7.58
C VAL A 271 -3.06 0.63 8.93
N ALA A 272 -3.28 -0.25 9.90
CA ALA A 272 -2.63 -0.18 11.21
C ALA A 272 -1.11 -0.36 11.11
N SER A 273 -0.64 -1.35 10.35
CA SER A 273 0.78 -1.57 10.08
C SER A 273 1.42 -0.37 9.38
N ALA A 274 0.79 0.11 8.32
CA ALA A 274 1.28 1.24 7.55
C ALA A 274 1.27 2.56 8.34
N ARG A 275 0.34 2.76 9.27
CA ARG A 275 0.34 3.91 10.17
C ARG A 275 1.53 3.91 11.12
N SER A 276 1.96 2.75 11.59
CA SER A 276 3.05 2.62 12.57
C SER A 276 4.44 2.55 11.91
N SER A 277 4.55 2.03 10.69
CA SER A 277 5.82 1.86 9.97
C SER A 277 5.83 2.61 8.64
N ALA A 278 6.95 3.24 8.31
CA ALA A 278 7.12 3.98 7.05
C ALA A 278 7.42 3.05 5.86
N ALA A 279 7.82 1.81 6.13
CA ALA A 279 8.09 0.80 5.11
C ALA A 279 7.37 -0.51 5.46
N PRO A 280 7.00 -1.33 4.48
CA PRO A 280 6.40 -2.63 4.73
C PRO A 280 7.35 -3.52 5.53
N PRO A 281 6.84 -4.38 6.42
CA PRO A 281 7.65 -5.34 7.14
C PRO A 281 8.28 -6.36 6.19
N SER A 282 9.36 -7.02 6.64
CA SER A 282 9.99 -8.11 5.88
C SER A 282 8.96 -9.20 5.57
N GLY A 283 8.94 -9.67 4.33
CA GLY A 283 7.99 -10.70 3.88
C GLY A 283 6.55 -10.20 3.69
N PHE A 284 6.32 -8.89 3.68
CA PHE A 284 5.01 -8.32 3.44
C PHE A 284 4.42 -8.77 2.10
N GLN A 285 3.20 -9.28 2.16
CA GLN A 285 2.43 -9.70 0.99
C GLN A 285 0.94 -9.41 1.20
N ILE A 286 0.27 -9.11 0.12
CA ILE A 286 -1.19 -9.13 0.01
C ILE A 286 -1.49 -10.08 -1.15
N LYS A 287 -2.26 -11.15 -0.89
CA LYS A 287 -2.67 -12.05 -1.96
C LYS A 287 -3.70 -11.38 -2.85
N SER A 288 -3.57 -11.53 -4.15
CA SER A 288 -4.61 -11.12 -5.10
C SER A 288 -5.81 -12.08 -5.06
N ALA A 289 -6.97 -11.62 -5.51
CA ALA A 289 -8.15 -12.48 -5.67
C ALA A 289 -7.86 -13.72 -6.53
N ALA A 290 -7.05 -13.56 -7.57
CA ALA A 290 -6.65 -14.67 -8.43
C ALA A 290 -5.75 -15.69 -7.71
N GLN A 291 -4.83 -15.23 -6.83
CA GLN A 291 -3.99 -16.13 -6.03
C GLN A 291 -4.83 -16.90 -4.99
N ILE A 292 -5.76 -16.21 -4.32
CA ILE A 292 -6.68 -16.83 -3.35
C ILE A 292 -7.52 -17.89 -4.04
N GLU A 293 -8.08 -17.60 -5.19
CA GLU A 293 -8.90 -18.53 -5.96
C GLU A 293 -8.07 -19.74 -6.45
N LYS A 294 -6.84 -19.49 -6.93
CA LYS A 294 -5.93 -20.58 -7.30
C LYS A 294 -5.62 -21.51 -6.13
N GLU A 295 -5.27 -20.96 -4.96
CA GLU A 295 -5.01 -21.73 -3.74
C GLU A 295 -6.26 -22.52 -3.30
N ARG A 296 -7.45 -21.93 -3.43
CA ARG A 296 -8.72 -22.61 -3.12
C ARG A 296 -8.94 -23.81 -4.03
N ILE A 297 -8.73 -23.63 -5.34
CA ILE A 297 -8.87 -24.74 -6.32
C ILE A 297 -7.83 -25.83 -6.05
N GLU A 298 -6.58 -25.48 -5.80
CA GLU A 298 -5.52 -26.44 -5.48
C GLU A 298 -5.81 -27.20 -4.19
N ALA A 299 -6.31 -26.52 -3.16
CA ALA A 299 -6.72 -27.16 -1.91
C ALA A 299 -7.91 -28.11 -2.12
N GLU A 300 -8.91 -27.72 -2.93
CA GLU A 300 -10.04 -28.55 -3.28
C GLU A 300 -9.60 -29.81 -4.04
N GLN A 301 -8.74 -29.64 -5.06
CA GLN A 301 -8.19 -30.78 -5.81
C GLN A 301 -7.36 -31.74 -4.94
N MET A 302 -6.58 -31.20 -4.00
CA MET A 302 -5.82 -32.04 -3.06
C MET A 302 -6.75 -32.77 -2.11
N PHE A 303 -7.81 -32.09 -1.63
CA PHE A 303 -8.81 -32.75 -0.78
C PHE A 303 -9.54 -33.85 -1.52
N ASP A 304 -9.97 -33.62 -2.76
CA ASP A 304 -10.65 -34.63 -3.59
C ASP A 304 -9.75 -35.85 -3.87
N LYS A 305 -8.43 -35.65 -4.07
CA LYS A 305 -7.47 -36.76 -4.21
C LYS A 305 -7.35 -37.61 -2.95
N THR A 306 -7.47 -37.00 -1.77
CA THR A 306 -7.39 -37.74 -0.47
C THR A 306 -8.73 -38.28 -0.03
N HIS A 307 -9.84 -37.86 -0.65
CA HIS A 307 -11.22 -38.29 -0.35
C HIS A 307 -11.94 -38.70 -1.64
N PRO A 308 -11.53 -39.81 -2.28
CA PRO A 308 -12.05 -40.19 -3.59
C PRO A 308 -13.57 -40.49 -3.56
N GLU A 309 -14.13 -40.87 -2.40
CA GLU A 309 -15.56 -41.04 -2.19
C GLU A 309 -16.34 -39.72 -2.35
N ARG A 310 -15.76 -38.62 -1.95
CA ARG A 310 -16.38 -37.29 -2.10
C ARG A 310 -16.29 -36.80 -3.55
N ALA A 311 -15.16 -37.00 -4.21
CA ALA A 311 -15.00 -36.68 -5.62
C ALA A 311 -16.03 -37.47 -6.45
N LEU A 312 -16.16 -38.75 -6.21
CA LEU A 312 -17.18 -39.59 -6.85
C LEU A 312 -18.59 -39.04 -6.63
N TRP A 313 -18.96 -38.66 -5.39
CA TRP A 313 -20.27 -38.11 -5.10
C TRP A 313 -20.54 -36.81 -5.85
N LYS A 314 -19.57 -35.92 -5.91
CA LYS A 314 -19.62 -34.63 -6.64
C LYS A 314 -19.89 -34.86 -8.13
N ASP A 315 -19.17 -35.79 -8.75
CA ASP A 315 -19.35 -36.18 -10.14
C ASP A 315 -20.72 -36.77 -10.41
N LEU A 316 -21.19 -37.71 -9.56
CA LEU A 316 -22.52 -38.31 -9.65
C LEU A 316 -23.62 -37.24 -9.53
N LYS A 317 -23.51 -36.38 -8.54
CA LYS A 317 -24.49 -35.28 -8.33
C LYS A 317 -24.53 -34.33 -9.51
N ALA A 318 -23.36 -33.94 -10.04
CA ALA A 318 -23.28 -33.07 -11.22
C ALA A 318 -23.95 -33.73 -12.44
N ALA A 319 -23.70 -35.01 -12.69
CA ALA A 319 -24.34 -35.77 -13.76
C ALA A 319 -25.85 -35.88 -13.59
N LEU A 320 -26.33 -36.13 -12.36
CA LEU A 320 -27.75 -36.30 -12.08
C LEU A 320 -28.54 -34.99 -12.14
N THR A 321 -27.91 -33.84 -11.79
CA THR A 321 -28.55 -32.53 -11.83
C THR A 321 -28.49 -31.88 -13.21
N ALA A 322 -27.69 -32.40 -14.14
CA ALA A 322 -27.67 -31.98 -15.53
C ALA A 322 -29.02 -32.15 -16.25
N PRO A 323 -29.27 -31.48 -17.37
CA PRO A 323 -30.49 -31.65 -18.15
C PRO A 323 -30.80 -33.10 -18.50
N GLU A 324 -29.77 -33.89 -18.86
CA GLU A 324 -29.85 -35.32 -19.19
C GLU A 324 -29.76 -36.23 -17.99
N GLY A 325 -29.87 -35.74 -16.75
CA GLY A 325 -29.65 -36.49 -15.52
C GLY A 325 -30.59 -37.69 -15.38
N ASP A 326 -31.83 -37.60 -15.85
CA ASP A 326 -32.76 -38.75 -15.84
C ASP A 326 -32.27 -39.89 -16.75
N THR A 327 -31.80 -39.53 -17.96
CA THR A 327 -31.21 -40.51 -18.90
C THR A 327 -29.94 -41.10 -18.34
N TYR A 328 -29.06 -40.26 -17.72
CA TYR A 328 -27.84 -40.72 -17.09
C TYR A 328 -28.14 -41.73 -15.96
N PHE A 329 -29.15 -41.44 -15.12
CA PHE A 329 -29.55 -42.35 -14.05
C PHE A 329 -30.02 -43.69 -14.60
N GLU A 330 -30.97 -43.70 -15.52
CA GLU A 330 -31.54 -44.94 -16.09
C GLU A 330 -30.48 -45.78 -16.81
N THR A 331 -29.48 -45.13 -17.47
CA THR A 331 -28.51 -45.85 -18.29
C THR A 331 -27.29 -46.32 -17.48
N ASN A 332 -26.83 -45.51 -16.49
CA ASN A 332 -25.53 -45.70 -15.87
C ASN A 332 -25.59 -46.03 -14.35
N MET A 333 -26.69 -45.69 -13.67
CA MET A 333 -26.75 -45.84 -12.20
C MET A 333 -27.81 -46.80 -11.71
N LYS A 334 -28.97 -46.83 -12.35
CA LYS A 334 -30.09 -47.66 -11.92
C LYS A 334 -29.68 -49.14 -11.89
N ASP A 335 -29.90 -49.76 -10.74
CA ASP A 335 -29.52 -51.12 -10.45
C ASP A 335 -28.01 -51.44 -10.50
N ALA A 336 -27.18 -50.41 -10.65
CA ALA A 336 -25.74 -50.53 -10.56
C ALA A 336 -25.23 -50.38 -9.10
N LEU A 337 -24.18 -51.13 -8.77
CA LEU A 337 -23.48 -50.95 -7.51
C LEU A 337 -22.64 -49.69 -7.55
N VAL A 338 -22.92 -48.77 -6.66
CA VAL A 338 -22.09 -47.58 -6.46
C VAL A 338 -21.02 -47.91 -5.42
N PRO A 339 -19.74 -47.60 -5.71
CA PRO A 339 -18.65 -47.83 -4.78
C PRO A 339 -18.84 -47.08 -3.45
N ARG A 340 -17.98 -47.39 -2.50
CA ARG A 340 -18.07 -46.84 -1.14
C ARG A 340 -18.15 -45.31 -1.11
N LEU A 341 -19.23 -44.84 -0.48
CA LEU A 341 -19.49 -43.41 -0.17
C LEU A 341 -19.51 -43.24 1.35
N LYS A 342 -19.34 -41.99 1.80
CA LYS A 342 -19.33 -41.62 3.20
C LYS A 342 -20.22 -40.40 3.44
N GLY A 343 -21.10 -40.48 4.46
CA GLY A 343 -22.00 -39.38 4.83
C GLY A 343 -22.23 -39.32 6.34
N LYS A 344 -22.76 -38.19 6.80
CA LYS A 344 -23.19 -38.03 8.19
C LYS A 344 -24.64 -38.41 8.35
N LEU A 345 -24.97 -39.16 9.40
CA LEU A 345 -26.34 -39.52 9.72
C LEU A 345 -27.18 -38.27 10.01
N VAL A 346 -28.25 -38.08 9.28
CA VAL A 346 -29.26 -37.03 9.50
C VAL A 346 -30.46 -37.61 10.24
N ALA A 347 -30.97 -38.70 9.76
CA ALA A 347 -32.14 -39.37 10.36
C ALA A 347 -32.09 -40.89 10.19
N ALA A 348 -32.81 -41.59 11.03
CA ALA A 348 -32.99 -43.04 10.98
C ALA A 348 -34.47 -43.41 11.19
N ALA A 349 -35.01 -44.31 10.38
CA ALA A 349 -36.41 -44.72 10.45
C ALA A 349 -36.55 -46.26 10.51
N PRO A 350 -37.25 -46.79 11.53
CA PRO A 350 -37.60 -46.09 12.78
C PRO A 350 -36.36 -45.70 13.60
N ALA A 351 -36.49 -44.73 14.53
CA ALA A 351 -35.34 -44.23 15.31
C ALA A 351 -34.56 -45.31 16.10
N SER A 352 -35.19 -46.43 16.45
CA SER A 352 -34.54 -47.58 17.04
C SER A 352 -34.72 -48.78 16.11
N LYS A 353 -33.65 -49.54 15.90
CA LYS A 353 -33.59 -50.66 14.93
C LYS A 353 -33.99 -50.21 13.51
N PRO A 354 -33.38 -49.16 12.96
CA PRO A 354 -33.78 -48.61 11.68
C PRO A 354 -33.59 -49.59 10.53
N LYS A 355 -34.44 -49.44 9.52
CA LYS A 355 -34.34 -50.09 8.22
C LYS A 355 -34.06 -49.04 7.11
N GLU A 356 -34.13 -47.78 7.46
CA GLU A 356 -33.85 -46.67 6.55
C GLU A 356 -33.01 -45.62 7.25
N LEU A 357 -31.98 -45.11 6.57
CA LEU A 357 -31.12 -44.00 7.03
C LEU A 357 -31.12 -42.90 6.02
N VAL A 358 -31.16 -41.65 6.49
CA VAL A 358 -30.88 -40.45 5.68
C VAL A 358 -29.50 -39.94 6.03
N LEU A 359 -28.65 -39.81 5.01
CA LEU A 359 -27.27 -39.36 5.17
C LEU A 359 -27.06 -38.02 4.41
N ALA A 360 -26.22 -37.18 4.99
CA ALA A 360 -25.69 -35.96 4.39
C ALA A 360 -24.27 -36.22 3.90
N ILE A 361 -24.02 -36.11 2.62
CA ILE A 361 -22.68 -36.11 2.03
C ILE A 361 -22.25 -34.64 1.81
N GLU A 362 -23.07 -33.85 1.15
CA GLU A 362 -22.85 -32.39 0.91
C GLU A 362 -23.95 -31.52 1.53
N ASN A 363 -25.22 -31.92 1.40
CA ASN A 363 -26.35 -31.16 1.91
C ASN A 363 -26.66 -31.55 3.35
N SER A 364 -26.60 -30.62 4.29
CA SER A 364 -26.89 -30.86 5.71
C SER A 364 -28.28 -31.40 6.01
N ALA A 365 -29.26 -31.21 5.12
CA ALA A 365 -30.61 -31.77 5.24
C ALA A 365 -30.70 -33.21 4.79
N GLY A 366 -29.63 -33.75 4.18
CA GLY A 366 -29.57 -35.10 3.59
C GLY A 366 -29.67 -35.07 2.07
N ASP A 367 -28.91 -35.91 1.43
CA ASP A 367 -28.87 -36.09 -0.04
C ASP A 367 -28.82 -37.58 -0.44
N VAL A 368 -28.82 -38.48 0.53
CA VAL A 368 -28.85 -39.94 0.36
C VAL A 368 -29.87 -40.58 1.29
N THR A 369 -30.69 -41.47 0.74
CA THR A 369 -31.52 -42.39 1.52
C THR A 369 -30.99 -43.83 1.33
N LEU A 370 -30.67 -44.52 2.42
CA LEU A 370 -30.29 -45.93 2.42
C LEU A 370 -31.48 -46.75 2.86
N LYS A 371 -31.92 -47.70 2.03
CA LYS A 371 -32.86 -48.77 2.39
C LYS A 371 -32.08 -50.03 2.68
N LEU A 372 -32.22 -50.56 3.89
CA LEU A 372 -31.44 -51.69 4.37
C LEU A 372 -32.18 -53.00 4.18
N ASP A 373 -31.46 -54.07 3.85
CA ASP A 373 -31.96 -55.43 3.75
C ASP A 373 -32.51 -55.99 5.08
N GLY A 374 -32.11 -55.40 6.21
CA GLY A 374 -32.56 -55.74 7.53
C GLY A 374 -32.37 -54.61 8.55
N ALA A 375 -33.05 -54.75 9.71
CA ALA A 375 -32.91 -53.74 10.77
C ALA A 375 -31.53 -53.72 11.39
N LEU A 376 -30.98 -52.51 11.63
CA LEU A 376 -29.74 -52.32 12.39
C LEU A 376 -29.99 -52.46 13.90
N PRO A 377 -29.01 -52.89 14.69
CA PRO A 377 -29.15 -52.96 16.15
C PRO A 377 -29.14 -51.58 16.79
N GLY A 378 -29.99 -51.40 17.81
CA GLY A 378 -29.95 -50.18 18.67
C GLY A 378 -30.34 -48.89 18.02
N LYS A 379 -29.69 -47.79 18.44
CA LYS A 379 -29.93 -46.41 18.02
C LYS A 379 -28.59 -45.70 17.84
N MET A 380 -28.53 -44.75 16.92
CA MET A 380 -27.40 -43.84 16.76
C MET A 380 -27.92 -42.43 16.63
N GLU A 381 -27.27 -41.47 17.30
CA GLU A 381 -27.64 -40.05 17.21
C GLU A 381 -27.17 -39.43 15.88
N PRO A 382 -27.91 -38.44 15.35
CA PRO A 382 -27.49 -37.69 14.17
C PRO A 382 -26.07 -37.13 14.30
N GLY A 383 -25.36 -36.94 13.16
CA GLY A 383 -24.02 -36.39 13.08
C GLY A 383 -22.90 -37.46 13.04
N GLY A 384 -23.20 -38.73 13.35
CA GLY A 384 -22.23 -39.82 13.22
C GLY A 384 -21.92 -40.13 11.76
N GLU A 385 -20.67 -40.48 11.45
CA GLU A 385 -20.23 -40.83 10.10
C GLU A 385 -20.56 -42.29 9.77
N ILE A 386 -21.11 -42.51 8.57
CA ILE A 386 -21.46 -43.80 8.03
C ILE A 386 -20.86 -43.96 6.64
N GLU A 387 -20.12 -45.02 6.42
CA GLU A 387 -19.67 -45.43 5.08
C GLU A 387 -20.58 -46.59 4.61
N PHE A 388 -20.89 -46.55 3.31
CA PHE A 388 -21.80 -47.54 2.70
C PHE A 388 -21.42 -47.84 1.25
N GLU A 389 -21.80 -48.98 0.78
CA GLU A 389 -21.91 -49.38 -0.62
C GLU A 389 -23.37 -49.71 -0.90
N GLY A 390 -23.88 -49.32 -2.05
CA GLY A 390 -25.30 -49.56 -2.34
C GLY A 390 -25.64 -49.59 -3.82
N ILE A 391 -26.81 -50.18 -4.11
CA ILE A 391 -27.36 -50.24 -5.44
C ILE A 391 -28.33 -49.08 -5.61
N ALA A 392 -28.08 -48.18 -6.57
CA ALA A 392 -28.94 -47.02 -6.83
C ALA A 392 -30.29 -47.45 -7.38
N LYS A 393 -31.38 -47.00 -6.75
CA LYS A 393 -32.76 -47.39 -7.13
C LYS A 393 -33.60 -46.23 -7.69
N SER A 394 -33.43 -45.07 -7.16
CA SER A 394 -34.16 -43.87 -7.61
C SER A 394 -33.43 -42.60 -7.19
N PHE A 395 -33.76 -41.47 -7.85
CA PHE A 395 -33.34 -40.17 -7.41
C PHE A 395 -34.40 -39.12 -7.66
N THR A 396 -34.29 -37.98 -6.97
CA THR A 396 -35.10 -36.77 -7.22
C THR A 396 -34.15 -35.60 -7.37
N LYS A 397 -34.54 -34.60 -8.21
CA LYS A 397 -33.75 -33.38 -8.46
C LYS A 397 -34.03 -32.29 -7.44
N ASP A 398 -35.27 -32.17 -6.98
CA ASP A 398 -35.71 -31.13 -6.05
C ASP A 398 -36.75 -31.70 -5.05
N PRO A 399 -36.44 -31.85 -3.77
CA PRO A 399 -35.07 -31.78 -3.23
C PRO A 399 -34.20 -32.92 -3.80
N PHE A 400 -32.90 -32.61 -3.96
CA PHE A 400 -31.95 -33.60 -4.47
C PHE A 400 -31.80 -34.75 -3.45
N MET A 401 -32.05 -35.99 -3.88
CA MET A 401 -31.96 -37.16 -3.04
C MET A 401 -31.71 -38.39 -3.92
N VAL A 402 -30.75 -39.23 -3.56
CA VAL A 402 -30.54 -40.53 -4.20
C VAL A 402 -30.85 -41.62 -3.21
N THR A 403 -31.66 -42.59 -3.64
CA THR A 403 -32.01 -43.78 -2.82
C THR A 403 -31.18 -44.98 -3.24
N PHE A 404 -30.53 -45.58 -2.28
CA PHE A 404 -29.74 -46.83 -2.44
C PHE A 404 -30.36 -47.98 -1.64
N GLU A 405 -30.31 -49.17 -2.18
CA GLU A 405 -30.46 -50.43 -1.42
C GLU A 405 -29.08 -50.89 -0.96
N THR A 406 -28.95 -51.16 0.33
CA THR A 406 -27.66 -51.45 0.97
C THR A 406 -27.80 -52.63 1.91
N ASP A 407 -26.90 -53.60 1.78
CA ASP A 407 -26.72 -54.68 2.79
C ASP A 407 -26.19 -54.07 4.09
N LYS A 408 -26.87 -54.31 5.20
CA LYS A 408 -26.45 -53.82 6.53
C LYS A 408 -25.02 -54.27 6.91
N ALA A 409 -24.53 -55.38 6.36
CA ALA A 409 -23.18 -55.88 6.60
C ALA A 409 -22.10 -55.01 5.91
N LYS A 410 -22.49 -54.20 4.92
CA LYS A 410 -21.60 -53.25 4.18
C LYS A 410 -21.57 -51.84 4.77
N LEU A 411 -22.32 -51.61 5.86
CA LEU A 411 -22.29 -50.36 6.59
C LEU A 411 -21.11 -50.34 7.59
N ILE A 412 -20.35 -49.27 7.56
CA ILE A 412 -19.28 -49.01 8.54
C ILE A 412 -19.64 -47.72 9.30
N GLY A 413 -19.40 -47.72 10.62
CA GLY A 413 -19.65 -46.56 11.47
C GLY A 413 -20.95 -46.59 12.27
N TRP A 414 -21.88 -47.54 12.01
CA TRP A 414 -23.07 -47.68 12.85
C TRP A 414 -22.69 -48.23 14.24
N THR A 415 -22.87 -47.47 15.30
CA THR A 415 -22.44 -47.80 16.67
C THR A 415 -23.47 -48.58 17.48
N GLY A 416 -24.76 -48.50 17.16
CA GLY A 416 -25.85 -49.24 17.77
C GLY A 416 -25.94 -49.17 19.30
N LYS A 417 -25.56 -48.03 19.90
CA LYS A 417 -25.57 -47.90 21.37
C LYS A 417 -27.02 -47.98 21.89
N ASN A 418 -27.32 -49.02 22.65
CA ASN A 418 -28.55 -49.11 23.39
C ASN A 418 -28.45 -48.25 24.66
N GLU A 419 -29.48 -47.45 24.98
CA GLU A 419 -29.54 -46.61 26.19
C GLU A 419 -29.44 -47.38 27.53
N SER A 420 -29.52 -48.72 27.49
CA SER A 420 -29.51 -49.57 28.69
C SER A 420 -28.16 -49.72 29.40
N GLN A 421 -27.04 -49.20 28.85
CA GLN A 421 -25.72 -49.35 29.50
C GLN A 421 -25.29 -48.15 30.36
N LYS A 422 -26.07 -47.07 30.45
CA LYS A 422 -25.71 -45.89 31.26
C LYS A 422 -26.15 -45.94 32.72
N LYS A 423 -26.89 -46.99 33.18
CA LYS A 423 -27.43 -47.07 34.56
C LYS A 423 -26.62 -47.88 35.57
N ASN A 424 -25.54 -48.61 35.19
CA ASN A 424 -24.84 -49.53 36.09
C ASN A 424 -23.42 -49.13 36.53
N SER A 425 -22.97 -47.89 36.32
CA SER A 425 -21.64 -47.45 36.75
C SER A 425 -21.59 -46.44 37.91
N SER A 426 -22.74 -46.23 38.62
CA SER A 426 -22.77 -45.28 39.74
C SER A 426 -23.28 -45.86 41.05
N SER A 427 -22.75 -47.03 41.48
CA SER A 427 -22.91 -47.45 42.87
C SER A 427 -21.85 -48.49 43.26
N LYS A 428 -20.63 -48.03 43.50
CA LYS A 428 -19.70 -48.61 44.47
C LYS A 428 -19.09 -47.51 45.29
N LYS A 429 -19.80 -47.08 46.32
CA LYS A 429 -19.21 -46.35 47.44
C LYS A 429 -18.33 -47.36 48.18
N THR A 430 -17.04 -47.20 48.12
CA THR A 430 -16.09 -47.86 49.01
C THR A 430 -16.12 -47.13 50.36
N ILE A 431 -16.62 -47.86 51.37
CA ILE A 431 -16.49 -47.51 52.78
C ILE A 431 -15.09 -47.98 53.18
N LEU A 432 -14.23 -47.09 53.68
CA LEU A 432 -13.00 -47.39 54.38
C LEU A 432 -13.33 -47.48 55.88
N PRO A 433 -12.89 -48.48 56.63
CA PRO A 433 -12.87 -48.48 58.06
C PRO A 433 -11.58 -47.79 58.60
N GLU A 434 -11.77 -47.05 59.69
CA GLU A 434 -10.86 -46.55 60.73
C GLU A 434 -9.41 -46.24 60.40
#